data_a80bbd1203faf064ad12ad699024b622
#
_entry.id   a80bbd1203faf064ad12ad699024b622
#
_cell.length_a   1.000
_cell.length_b   1.000
_cell.length_c   1.000
_cell.angle_alpha   90.00
_cell.angle_beta   90.00
_cell.angle_gamma   90.00
#
_symmetry.space_group_name_H-M   'P 1'
#
loop_
_entity.id
_entity.type
_entity.pdbx_description
1 polymer ?
#
loop_
_entity_poly.entity_id
_entity_poly.type
_entity_poly.pdbx_seq_one_letter_code
_entity_poly.pdbx_strand_id
1 'polypeptide(L)'
;ILAGRSYPALLNTHTQVSGNFTVTGSKNSLQKTKNFGERLINAYETAEYYFGDIGSGVINSDGECVVYIDEILQECINTDCEYHVFTQVYNGSISRIERFNNYFIVHGQYGTEFSWELKAKRKGYENVRLDVPDTGIVEDIPVFTEEDLEVKTVEDTLLDVL
;
A
#
# COMPACT_ATOMS: atom_id res chain seq x y z
N ILE A 1 7.85 27.85 12.92
CA ILE A 1 8.76 26.81 13.50
C ILE A 1 8.35 26.64 14.95
N LEU A 2 7.62 25.57 15.27
CA LEU A 2 7.32 25.16 16.63
C LEU A 2 8.47 24.23 17.09
N ALA A 3 9.57 24.83 17.47
CA ALA A 3 10.67 24.10 18.08
C ALA A 3 10.39 23.93 19.59
N GLY A 4 10.33 22.69 20.04
CA GLY A 4 10.72 22.31 21.38
C GLY A 4 9.68 22.11 22.46
N ARG A 5 8.47 21.62 22.17
CA ARG A 5 7.64 20.87 23.14
C ARG A 5 6.76 19.85 22.42
N SER A 6 6.78 18.61 22.90
CA SER A 6 6.00 17.47 22.39
C SER A 6 4.51 17.60 22.69
N TYR A 7 3.83 18.60 22.10
CA TYR A 7 2.39 18.61 22.04
C TYR A 7 1.95 18.24 20.64
N PRO A 8 1.00 17.31 20.48
CA PRO A 8 0.45 17.00 19.17
C PRO A 8 -0.20 18.25 18.57
N ALA A 9 0.15 18.57 17.32
CA ALA A 9 -0.63 19.56 16.55
C ALA A 9 -1.95 18.90 16.20
N LEU A 10 -3.07 19.41 16.77
CA LEU A 10 -4.41 18.94 16.48
C LEU A 10 -5.03 19.82 15.39
N LEU A 11 -5.26 19.23 14.20
CA LEU A 11 -5.96 19.86 13.08
C LEU A 11 -7.38 19.31 13.04
N ASN A 12 -8.36 20.06 13.51
CA ASN A 12 -9.78 19.65 13.60
C ASN A 12 -10.59 19.94 12.33
N THR A 13 -9.93 20.17 11.20
CA THR A 13 -10.55 20.52 9.92
C THR A 13 -9.95 19.70 8.81
N HIS A 14 -10.56 19.74 7.62
CA HIS A 14 -9.92 19.21 6.42
C HIS A 14 -8.62 19.97 6.17
N THR A 15 -7.51 19.23 6.03
CA THR A 15 -6.20 19.81 5.75
C THR A 15 -5.77 19.37 4.36
N GLN A 16 -5.49 20.34 3.49
CA GLN A 16 -4.89 20.12 2.19
C GLN A 16 -3.43 20.55 2.23
N VAL A 17 -2.53 19.66 1.80
CA VAL A 17 -1.11 19.96 1.60
C VAL A 17 -0.87 20.07 0.11
N SER A 18 -0.43 21.26 -0.34
CA SER A 18 0.00 21.49 -1.71
C SER A 18 1.51 21.23 -1.78
N GLY A 19 1.90 20.08 -2.28
CA GLY A 19 3.29 19.62 -2.32
C GLY A 19 3.49 18.29 -1.60
N ASN A 20 4.72 17.98 -1.26
CA ASN A 20 5.07 16.74 -0.55
C ASN A 20 4.77 16.86 0.95
N PHE A 21 4.27 15.77 1.51
CA PHE A 21 4.09 15.61 2.95
C PHE A 21 4.95 14.45 3.44
N THR A 22 6.03 14.78 4.17
CA THR A 22 6.96 13.79 4.73
C THR A 22 6.67 13.57 6.21
N VAL A 23 6.59 12.32 6.61
CA VAL A 23 6.39 11.90 8.01
C VAL A 23 7.59 11.06 8.42
N THR A 24 8.31 11.46 9.47
CA THR A 24 9.46 10.71 10.01
C THR A 24 9.05 9.53 10.90
N GLY A 25 7.80 9.52 11.37
CA GLY A 25 7.20 8.43 12.15
C GLY A 25 6.21 7.60 11.35
N SER A 26 5.45 6.75 12.04
CA SER A 26 4.40 5.94 11.41
C SER A 26 3.24 6.78 10.93
N LYS A 27 2.74 6.49 9.73
CA LYS A 27 1.46 7.01 9.23
C LYS A 27 0.35 6.02 9.55
N ASN A 28 -0.69 6.49 10.23
CA ASN A 28 -1.78 5.63 10.62
C ASN A 28 -3.12 6.37 10.68
N SER A 29 -4.19 5.59 10.71
CA SER A 29 -5.55 6.03 10.91
C SER A 29 -6.05 5.57 12.29
N LEU A 30 -6.58 6.50 13.09
CA LEU A 30 -7.22 6.16 14.35
C LEU A 30 -8.62 5.59 14.08
N GLN A 31 -8.85 4.36 14.51
CA GLN A 31 -10.12 3.66 14.35
C GLN A 31 -10.77 3.39 15.70
N LYS A 32 -12.06 3.70 15.83
CA LYS A 32 -12.88 3.32 17.00
C LYS A 32 -13.46 1.95 16.76
N THR A 33 -13.15 1.02 17.65
CA THR A 33 -13.71 -0.33 17.62
C THR A 33 -14.76 -0.53 18.70
N LYS A 34 -15.73 -1.40 18.44
CA LYS A 34 -16.84 -1.64 19.38
C LYS A 34 -16.36 -2.22 20.72
N ASN A 35 -15.42 -3.16 20.69
CA ASN A 35 -15.07 -3.95 21.87
C ASN A 35 -13.63 -3.73 22.37
N PHE A 36 -12.78 -3.02 21.58
CA PHE A 36 -11.34 -2.92 21.87
C PHE A 36 -10.86 -1.47 22.03
N GLY A 37 -11.79 -0.50 22.08
CA GLY A 37 -11.43 0.92 22.15
C GLY A 37 -10.79 1.44 20.86
N GLU A 38 -9.95 2.45 20.98
CA GLU A 38 -9.26 3.06 19.83
C GLU A 38 -8.04 2.25 19.43
N ARG A 39 -7.83 2.10 18.12
CA ARG A 39 -6.70 1.37 17.52
C ARG A 39 -6.11 2.14 16.35
N LEU A 40 -4.80 2.07 16.18
CA LEU A 40 -4.09 2.62 15.04
C LEU A 40 -3.96 1.56 13.94
N ILE A 41 -4.42 1.89 12.75
CA ILE A 41 -4.22 1.08 11.53
C ILE A 41 -3.16 1.77 10.70
N ASN A 42 -2.06 1.07 10.40
CA ASN A 42 -0.92 1.64 9.70
C ASN A 42 -1.16 1.75 8.20
N ALA A 43 -0.57 2.79 7.58
CA ALA A 43 -0.55 2.94 6.13
C ALA A 43 0.41 1.91 5.50
N TYR A 44 0.08 1.48 4.28
CA TYR A 44 0.95 0.68 3.44
C TYR A 44 1.78 1.59 2.54
N GLU A 45 3.11 1.41 2.55
CA GLU A 45 4.06 2.20 1.77
C GLU A 45 4.85 1.30 0.81
N THR A 46 5.18 1.84 -0.36
CA THR A 46 5.91 1.13 -1.41
C THR A 46 7.19 1.88 -1.77
N ALA A 47 8.19 1.14 -2.29
CA ALA A 47 9.45 1.72 -2.77
C ALA A 47 9.30 2.59 -4.03
N GLU A 48 8.17 2.49 -4.71
CA GLU A 48 7.83 3.20 -5.95
C GLU A 48 6.39 3.71 -5.87
N TYR A 49 6.05 4.64 -6.75
CA TYR A 49 4.71 5.23 -6.80
C TYR A 49 3.75 4.32 -7.56
N TYR A 50 2.98 3.50 -6.83
CA TYR A 50 1.90 2.67 -7.38
C TYR A 50 0.54 3.21 -7.01
N PHE A 51 -0.37 3.18 -7.98
CA PHE A 51 -1.81 3.20 -7.74
C PHE A 51 -2.37 1.81 -7.97
N GLY A 52 -3.47 1.50 -7.32
CA GLY A 52 -4.07 0.18 -7.42
C GLY A 52 -5.58 0.20 -7.36
N ASP A 53 -6.14 -0.93 -7.74
CA ASP A 53 -7.56 -1.23 -7.64
C ASP A 53 -7.72 -2.67 -7.18
N ILE A 54 -8.87 -3.00 -6.63
CA ILE A 54 -9.20 -4.34 -6.14
C ILE A 54 -10.64 -4.69 -6.54
N GLY A 55 -10.83 -5.94 -6.93
CA GLY A 55 -12.14 -6.43 -7.27
C GLY A 55 -12.23 -7.94 -7.21
N SER A 56 -13.31 -8.47 -7.77
CA SER A 56 -13.57 -9.90 -7.86
C SER A 56 -14.07 -10.26 -9.24
N GLY A 57 -14.00 -11.55 -9.59
CA GLY A 57 -14.48 -12.09 -10.83
C GLY A 57 -14.85 -13.56 -10.74
N VAL A 58 -15.53 -14.03 -11.78
CA VAL A 58 -15.88 -15.45 -11.95
C VAL A 58 -15.53 -15.84 -13.39
N ILE A 59 -14.82 -16.96 -13.54
CA ILE A 59 -14.49 -17.49 -14.86
C ILE A 59 -15.75 -18.00 -15.55
N ASN A 60 -16.01 -17.48 -16.75
CA ASN A 60 -17.19 -17.83 -17.58
C ASN A 60 -17.02 -19.20 -18.28
N SER A 61 -18.02 -19.58 -19.09
CA SER A 61 -18.04 -20.84 -19.84
C SER A 61 -16.95 -20.95 -20.90
N ASP A 62 -16.39 -19.82 -21.34
CA ASP A 62 -15.31 -19.78 -22.33
C ASP A 62 -13.93 -19.94 -21.68
N GLY A 63 -13.90 -20.09 -20.34
CA GLY A 63 -12.69 -20.28 -19.56
C GLY A 63 -11.96 -18.98 -19.23
N GLU A 64 -12.66 -17.84 -19.23
CA GLU A 64 -12.06 -16.53 -19.02
C GLU A 64 -12.95 -15.57 -18.22
N CYS A 65 -12.31 -14.58 -17.61
CA CYS A 65 -12.96 -13.40 -17.04
C CYS A 65 -12.21 -12.15 -17.52
N VAL A 66 -12.87 -11.28 -18.27
CA VAL A 66 -12.33 -9.99 -18.72
C VAL A 66 -12.63 -8.95 -17.67
N VAL A 67 -11.58 -8.28 -17.18
CA VAL A 67 -11.68 -7.18 -16.22
C VAL A 67 -11.19 -5.90 -16.88
N TYR A 68 -12.08 -4.94 -17.05
CA TYR A 68 -11.73 -3.62 -17.57
C TYR A 68 -11.18 -2.75 -16.41
N ILE A 69 -10.08 -2.05 -16.70
CA ILE A 69 -9.53 -1.07 -15.78
C ILE A 69 -10.45 0.16 -15.84
N ASP A 70 -10.79 0.70 -14.66
CA ASP A 70 -11.60 1.91 -14.56
C ASP A 70 -11.02 3.05 -15.40
N GLU A 71 -11.85 3.76 -16.17
CA GLU A 71 -11.44 4.80 -17.11
C GLU A 71 -10.72 5.96 -16.40
N ILE A 72 -11.16 6.33 -15.20
CA ILE A 72 -10.54 7.38 -14.41
C ILE A 72 -9.16 6.91 -13.90
N LEU A 73 -9.07 5.65 -13.48
CA LEU A 73 -7.80 5.06 -13.06
C LEU A 73 -6.81 5.01 -14.21
N GLN A 74 -7.25 4.66 -15.45
CA GLN A 74 -6.40 4.65 -16.65
C GLN A 74 -5.76 6.02 -16.94
N GLU A 75 -6.44 7.12 -16.61
CA GLU A 75 -5.85 8.46 -16.73
C GLU A 75 -4.74 8.72 -15.70
N CYS A 76 -4.76 8.03 -14.56
CA CYS A 76 -3.84 8.23 -13.45
C CYS A 76 -2.61 7.29 -13.48
N ILE A 77 -2.71 6.14 -14.15
CA ILE A 77 -1.67 5.12 -14.21
C ILE A 77 -1.06 5.02 -15.61
N ASN A 78 0.14 4.41 -15.69
CA ASN A 78 0.79 4.12 -16.96
C ASN A 78 0.78 2.61 -17.22
N THR A 79 -0.08 2.17 -18.13
CA THR A 79 -0.21 0.76 -18.53
C THR A 79 0.68 0.38 -19.72
N ASP A 80 1.42 1.33 -20.32
CA ASP A 80 2.49 1.05 -21.27
C ASP A 80 3.75 0.51 -20.55
N CYS A 81 3.87 0.80 -19.25
CA CYS A 81 4.80 0.13 -18.35
C CYS A 81 4.21 -1.20 -17.86
N GLU A 82 5.07 -2.12 -17.40
CA GLU A 82 4.58 -3.34 -16.76
C GLU A 82 3.75 -3.00 -15.52
N TYR A 83 2.52 -3.53 -15.47
CA TYR A 83 1.68 -3.50 -14.29
C TYR A 83 1.42 -4.91 -13.77
N HIS A 84 1.02 -5.05 -12.53
CA HIS A 84 0.87 -6.32 -11.84
C HIS A 84 -0.61 -6.59 -11.54
N VAL A 85 -1.02 -7.84 -11.72
CA VAL A 85 -2.32 -8.34 -11.29
C VAL A 85 -2.08 -9.54 -10.39
N PHE A 86 -2.45 -9.41 -9.13
CA PHE A 86 -2.41 -10.49 -8.14
C PHE A 86 -3.81 -11.08 -8.03
N THR A 87 -3.90 -12.39 -7.93
CA THR A 87 -5.19 -13.07 -7.79
C THR A 87 -5.20 -14.00 -6.58
N GLN A 88 -6.31 -14.00 -5.86
CA GLN A 88 -6.63 -14.96 -4.81
C GLN A 88 -7.80 -15.81 -5.26
N VAL A 89 -7.59 -17.10 -5.44
CA VAL A 89 -8.61 -18.07 -5.84
C VAL A 89 -9.35 -18.58 -4.62
N TYR A 90 -10.68 -18.62 -4.69
CA TYR A 90 -11.52 -19.17 -3.63
C TYR A 90 -11.97 -20.62 -3.90
N ASN A 91 -12.14 -20.96 -5.19
CA ASN A 91 -12.47 -22.31 -5.66
C ASN A 91 -11.90 -22.53 -7.06
N GLY A 92 -11.80 -23.76 -7.55
CA GLY A 92 -11.30 -24.05 -8.90
C GLY A 92 -9.84 -23.69 -9.11
N SER A 93 -9.49 -23.16 -10.31
CA SER A 93 -8.11 -22.84 -10.66
C SER A 93 -8.01 -21.71 -11.70
N ILE A 94 -6.93 -20.92 -11.60
CA ILE A 94 -6.48 -19.96 -12.62
C ILE A 94 -5.25 -20.56 -13.31
N SER A 95 -5.20 -20.47 -14.64
CA SER A 95 -4.10 -20.99 -15.47
C SER A 95 -3.11 -19.90 -15.89
N ARG A 96 -3.60 -18.71 -16.26
CA ARG A 96 -2.78 -17.57 -16.67
C ARG A 96 -3.57 -16.26 -16.59
N ILE A 97 -2.82 -15.15 -16.65
CA ILE A 97 -3.34 -13.79 -16.76
C ILE A 97 -2.70 -13.14 -17.99
N GLU A 98 -3.52 -12.55 -18.86
CA GLU A 98 -3.07 -11.72 -19.98
C GLU A 98 -3.39 -10.26 -19.69
N ARG A 99 -2.40 -9.36 -19.92
CA ARG A 99 -2.50 -7.93 -19.59
C ARG A 99 -2.49 -7.09 -20.85
N PHE A 100 -3.42 -6.14 -20.94
CA PHE A 100 -3.58 -5.19 -22.03
C PHE A 100 -3.67 -3.77 -21.45
N ASN A 101 -3.61 -2.74 -22.28
CA ASN A 101 -3.52 -1.36 -21.80
C ASN A 101 -4.74 -0.90 -20.99
N ASN A 102 -5.95 -1.43 -21.29
CA ASN A 102 -7.18 -0.99 -20.67
C ASN A 102 -8.01 -2.11 -20.02
N TYR A 103 -7.51 -3.35 -20.07
CA TYR A 103 -8.12 -4.51 -19.42
C TYR A 103 -7.10 -5.61 -19.20
N PHE A 104 -7.46 -6.60 -18.42
CA PHE A 104 -6.75 -7.86 -18.32
C PHE A 104 -7.73 -9.04 -18.38
N ILE A 105 -7.24 -10.19 -18.79
CA ILE A 105 -8.03 -11.43 -18.87
C ILE A 105 -7.44 -12.43 -17.88
N VAL A 106 -8.30 -12.98 -17.04
CA VAL A 106 -7.96 -14.10 -16.16
C VAL A 106 -8.53 -15.38 -16.76
N HIS A 107 -7.65 -16.34 -17.09
CA HIS A 107 -8.03 -17.62 -17.65
C HIS A 107 -8.00 -18.72 -16.60
N GLY A 108 -8.99 -19.62 -16.65
CA GLY A 108 -9.07 -20.69 -15.67
C GLY A 108 -10.24 -21.64 -15.88
N GLN A 109 -10.49 -22.46 -14.90
CA GLN A 109 -11.61 -23.40 -14.90
C GLN A 109 -12.93 -22.63 -14.77
N TYR A 110 -13.94 -23.02 -15.57
CA TYR A 110 -15.30 -22.50 -15.47
C TYR A 110 -15.83 -22.50 -14.03
N GLY A 111 -16.44 -21.40 -13.62
CA GLY A 111 -17.02 -21.24 -12.29
C GLY A 111 -16.01 -20.94 -11.18
N THR A 112 -14.71 -20.77 -11.52
CA THR A 112 -13.71 -20.32 -10.54
C THR A 112 -14.02 -18.91 -10.09
N GLU A 113 -14.18 -18.75 -8.77
CA GLU A 113 -14.35 -17.46 -8.11
C GLU A 113 -12.99 -16.97 -7.58
N PHE A 114 -12.70 -15.69 -7.81
CA PHE A 114 -11.43 -15.10 -7.37
C PHE A 114 -11.60 -13.62 -7.04
N SER A 115 -10.70 -13.12 -6.20
CA SER A 115 -10.43 -11.69 -6.11
C SER A 115 -9.14 -11.35 -6.86
N TRP A 116 -9.01 -10.08 -7.22
CA TRP A 116 -7.82 -9.55 -7.86
C TRP A 116 -7.43 -8.21 -7.23
N GLU A 117 -6.13 -7.92 -7.28
CA GLU A 117 -5.54 -6.62 -6.99
C GLU A 117 -4.66 -6.22 -8.18
N LEU A 118 -4.90 -5.02 -8.73
CA LEU A 118 -4.07 -4.40 -9.75
C LEU A 118 -3.16 -3.37 -9.11
N LYS A 119 -1.88 -3.36 -9.52
CA LYS A 119 -0.91 -2.31 -9.19
C LYS A 119 -0.20 -1.84 -10.44
N ALA A 120 -0.29 -0.55 -10.74
CA ALA A 120 0.36 0.07 -11.87
C ALA A 120 1.10 1.35 -11.46
N LYS A 121 2.16 1.69 -12.19
CA LYS A 121 2.93 2.90 -11.96
C LYS A 121 2.06 4.14 -12.11
N ARG A 122 2.19 5.08 -11.17
CA ARG A 122 1.58 6.40 -11.29
C ARG A 122 2.19 7.13 -12.48
N LYS A 123 1.35 7.72 -13.35
CA LYS A 123 1.82 8.57 -14.46
C LYS A 123 2.69 9.71 -13.96
N GLY A 124 3.81 9.94 -14.65
CA GLY A 124 4.79 10.97 -14.32
C GLY A 124 5.78 10.57 -13.20
N TYR A 125 5.66 9.36 -12.65
CA TYR A 125 6.53 8.85 -11.58
C TYR A 125 7.13 7.48 -11.91
N GLU A 126 7.14 7.08 -13.17
CA GLU A 126 7.52 5.74 -13.62
C GLU A 126 8.96 5.36 -13.27
N ASN A 127 9.85 6.36 -13.27
CA ASN A 127 11.28 6.19 -13.03
C ASN A 127 11.70 6.59 -11.61
N VAL A 128 10.74 6.88 -10.74
CA VAL A 128 11.00 7.31 -9.37
C VAL A 128 10.97 6.10 -8.44
N ARG A 129 12.08 5.85 -7.74
CA ARG A 129 12.24 4.76 -6.79
C ARG A 129 13.16 5.16 -5.64
N LEU A 130 12.66 5.10 -4.40
CA LEU A 130 13.43 5.38 -3.19
C LEU A 130 14.20 6.71 -3.29
N ASP A 131 13.48 7.78 -3.62
CA ASP A 131 14.05 9.11 -3.80
C ASP A 131 14.81 9.58 -2.56
N VAL A 132 15.93 10.22 -2.82
CA VAL A 132 16.65 10.93 -1.76
C VAL A 132 15.83 12.17 -1.38
N PRO A 133 15.56 12.40 -0.09
CA PRO A 133 14.84 13.60 0.36
C PRO A 133 15.57 14.86 -0.11
N ASP A 134 14.79 15.86 -0.56
CA ASP A 134 15.36 17.19 -0.84
C ASP A 134 15.91 17.77 0.47
N THR A 135 17.20 18.03 0.51
CA THR A 135 18.09 18.12 1.66
C THR A 135 17.81 19.25 2.67
N GLY A 136 16.63 19.85 2.63
CA GLY A 136 16.24 20.88 3.60
C GLY A 136 15.73 20.38 4.97
N ILE A 137 15.50 19.07 5.16
CA ILE A 137 14.74 18.55 6.33
C ILE A 137 15.42 17.35 7.03
N VAL A 138 16.62 16.95 6.64
CA VAL A 138 17.22 15.65 7.03
C VAL A 138 18.17 15.71 8.22
N GLU A 139 18.23 16.80 8.99
CA GLU A 139 19.17 16.88 10.13
C GLU A 139 18.80 16.03 11.36
N ASP A 140 17.58 15.43 11.40
CA ASP A 140 17.09 14.67 12.56
C ASP A 140 16.48 13.30 12.23
N ILE A 141 16.97 12.60 11.20
CA ILE A 141 16.59 11.18 11.07
C ILE A 141 17.32 10.40 12.16
N PRO A 142 16.62 9.72 13.09
CA PRO A 142 17.28 8.87 14.05
C PRO A 142 18.08 7.80 13.29
N VAL A 143 19.41 7.85 13.47
CA VAL A 143 20.29 6.78 13.00
C VAL A 143 20.04 5.62 13.94
N PHE A 144 19.40 4.57 13.44
CA PHE A 144 19.28 3.32 14.17
C PHE A 144 20.68 2.75 14.33
N THR A 145 21.13 2.63 15.56
CA THR A 145 22.38 1.96 15.90
C THR A 145 22.18 0.44 15.88
N GLU A 146 23.26 -0.34 15.86
CA GLU A 146 23.17 -1.79 15.98
C GLU A 146 22.44 -2.22 17.26
N GLU A 147 22.53 -1.44 18.34
CA GLU A 147 21.79 -1.65 19.60
C GLU A 147 20.26 -1.52 19.42
N ASP A 148 19.79 -0.65 18.54
CA ASP A 148 18.34 -0.49 18.26
C ASP A 148 17.76 -1.68 17.48
N LEU A 149 18.61 -2.50 16.89
CA LEU A 149 18.26 -3.69 16.12
C LEU A 149 18.30 -4.99 16.95
N GLU A 150 18.76 -4.92 18.21
CA GLU A 150 18.66 -6.08 19.11
C GLU A 150 17.18 -6.39 19.44
N VAL A 151 16.69 -7.41 18.82
CA VAL A 151 15.37 -8.00 19.15
C VAL A 151 15.50 -8.56 20.57
N LYS A 152 14.88 -7.89 21.56
CA LYS A 152 14.74 -8.47 22.90
C LYS A 152 14.04 -9.81 22.76
N THR A 153 14.75 -10.87 23.09
CA THR A 153 14.16 -12.21 23.11
C THR A 153 13.14 -12.31 24.24
N VAL A 154 12.20 -13.24 24.11
CA VAL A 154 11.13 -13.46 25.11
C VAL A 154 11.71 -13.76 26.51
N GLU A 155 12.95 -14.23 26.58
CA GLU A 155 13.69 -14.51 27.82
C GLU A 155 14.09 -13.24 28.58
N ASP A 156 14.44 -12.16 27.88
CA ASP A 156 14.81 -10.88 28.52
C ASP A 156 13.62 -10.20 29.17
N THR A 157 12.40 -10.49 28.71
CA THR A 157 11.16 -9.88 29.24
C THR A 157 10.69 -10.57 30.54
N LEU A 158 11.16 -11.78 30.83
CA LEU A 158 10.78 -12.55 32.04
C LEU A 158 11.64 -12.22 33.27
N LEU A 159 12.80 -11.59 33.10
CA LEU A 159 13.70 -11.22 34.20
C LEU A 159 13.31 -9.90 34.89
N ASP A 160 12.52 -9.05 34.24
CA ASP A 160 12.04 -7.78 34.81
C ASP A 160 10.74 -7.90 35.64
N VAL A 161 10.20 -9.11 35.82
CA VAL A 161 8.92 -9.38 36.50
C VAL A 161 9.10 -10.27 37.77
N LEU A 162 10.34 -10.56 38.17
CA LEU A 162 10.67 -11.26 39.42
C LEU A 162 11.43 -10.32 40.38
#